data_358b2604cd10e8ab088d35bc2040a801
#
_entry.id   358b2604cd10e8ab088d35bc2040a801
#
_cell.length_a   1.000
_cell.length_b   1.000
_cell.length_c   1.000
_cell.angle_alpha   90.00
_cell.angle_beta   90.00
_cell.angle_gamma   90.00
#
_symmetry.space_group_name_H-M   'P 1'
#
loop_
_entity.id
_entity.type
_entity.pdbx_description
1 polymer ?
#
loop_
_entity_poly.entity_id
_entity_poly.type
_entity_poly.pdbx_seq_one_letter_code
_entity_poly.pdbx_strand_id
1 'polypeptide(L)'
;MRTEVVKLTQVQANNANPRSISATQFHRLVNSVLVLPKMLELRPIVVDATMTALGGNMRYRALCAISDMSYEDIGKRLATLPDFLKKPRVEQEALLDYWLAWRDEPTAIVVNADRLSGAEKREFIIKDNVGFGEWDHDMLANEWDEVELKDWGMDVWQPDEASSEEAEPQEQEDNYSDEDAESAPTRCKMGDLWLLGEHRLLCGDSTKNEDVERLMGGELADLLLTDPPYNVAYEGGTKDKLTIANDNMDDESFLSFLNDVFVNAVQVMRPGAAFYIWHADSKGWEFRSALKNASLTLRETIIWVKNTIVLGRQDYQWRHEPCLYGWKDGAAHYFINDRKQSTVYEDACVDYKKLKKDELLQIVKQMTDISTPNTIIYEDKPTRNDIHPTMKPVKLMGRLIKNSSRQEELVLDLFGGSGSTLIACEQLNRRCFSMEFDPKYCDAILDRWERLTGKTAVLSVGD
;
A
#
# COMPACT_ATOMS: atom_id res chain seq x y z
N MET A 1 27.48 -8.65 34.97
CA MET A 1 28.50 -9.23 34.09
C MET A 1 29.38 -8.09 33.62
N ARG A 2 30.70 -8.28 33.56
CA ARG A 2 31.61 -7.24 33.02
C ARG A 2 31.89 -7.58 31.57
N THR A 3 31.96 -6.57 30.73
CA THR A 3 32.46 -6.68 29.36
C THR A 3 33.99 -6.72 29.41
N GLU A 4 34.59 -7.51 28.55
CA GLU A 4 36.04 -7.64 28.38
C GLU A 4 36.38 -7.40 26.91
N VAL A 5 37.54 -6.76 26.67
CA VAL A 5 38.09 -6.61 25.32
C VAL A 5 39.13 -7.70 25.14
N VAL A 6 38.95 -8.55 24.15
CA VAL A 6 39.84 -9.67 23.83
C VAL A 6 40.31 -9.60 22.38
N LYS A 7 41.44 -10.25 22.06
CA LYS A 7 41.87 -10.37 20.66
C LYS A 7 40.80 -11.14 19.85
N LEU A 8 40.48 -10.67 18.65
CA LEU A 8 39.49 -11.30 17.82
C LEU A 8 39.79 -12.78 17.54
N THR A 9 41.07 -13.14 17.43
CA THR A 9 41.55 -14.50 17.22
C THR A 9 41.30 -15.45 18.40
N GLN A 10 40.97 -14.95 19.59
CA GLN A 10 40.61 -15.76 20.74
C GLN A 10 39.14 -16.21 20.70
N VAL A 11 38.28 -15.52 19.99
CA VAL A 11 36.86 -15.85 19.87
C VAL A 11 36.66 -16.89 18.77
N GLN A 12 35.73 -17.82 18.99
CA GLN A 12 35.40 -18.89 18.05
C GLN A 12 33.94 -18.79 17.60
N ALA A 13 33.70 -19.01 16.30
CA ALA A 13 32.34 -19.10 15.77
C ALA A 13 31.64 -20.35 16.35
N ASN A 14 30.36 -20.20 16.68
CA ASN A 14 29.53 -21.33 17.06
C ASN A 14 28.86 -21.93 15.79
N ASN A 15 29.45 -23.03 15.31
CA ASN A 15 28.92 -23.74 14.15
C ASN A 15 27.64 -24.53 14.45
N ALA A 16 27.28 -24.72 15.71
CA ALA A 16 26.04 -25.36 16.15
C ALA A 16 24.88 -24.34 16.32
N ASN A 17 25.12 -23.05 16.05
CA ASN A 17 24.04 -22.05 16.08
C ASN A 17 23.11 -22.24 14.86
N PRO A 18 21.81 -22.50 15.05
CA PRO A 18 20.88 -22.81 13.95
C PRO A 18 20.53 -21.59 13.08
N ARG A 19 20.90 -20.36 13.50
CA ARG A 19 20.59 -19.15 12.76
C ARG A 19 21.54 -18.97 11.58
N SER A 20 20.97 -18.86 10.38
CA SER A 20 21.68 -18.49 9.16
C SER A 20 21.27 -17.07 8.71
N ILE A 21 22.04 -16.49 7.83
CA ILE A 21 21.81 -15.16 7.26
C ILE A 21 22.22 -15.21 5.79
N SER A 22 21.45 -14.57 4.90
CA SER A 22 21.77 -14.48 3.48
C SER A 22 23.04 -13.64 3.27
N ALA A 23 23.69 -13.82 2.11
CA ALA A 23 24.87 -13.02 1.76
C ALA A 23 24.57 -11.51 1.76
N THR A 24 23.41 -11.10 1.24
CA THR A 24 22.97 -9.71 1.22
C THR A 24 22.79 -9.15 2.64
N GLN A 25 22.09 -9.87 3.52
CA GLN A 25 21.91 -9.47 4.91
C GLN A 25 23.24 -9.43 5.67
N PHE A 26 24.16 -10.35 5.35
CA PHE A 26 25.51 -10.32 5.94
C PHE A 26 26.30 -9.08 5.52
N HIS A 27 26.22 -8.70 4.22
CA HIS A 27 26.85 -7.48 3.73
C HIS A 27 26.29 -6.22 4.41
N ARG A 28 24.97 -6.16 4.64
CA ARG A 28 24.33 -5.07 5.39
C ARG A 28 24.82 -5.02 6.84
N LEU A 29 24.93 -6.16 7.50
CA LEU A 29 25.47 -6.22 8.87
C LEU A 29 26.91 -5.70 8.94
N VAL A 30 27.77 -6.08 8.00
CA VAL A 30 29.16 -5.56 7.91
C VAL A 30 29.15 -4.04 7.74
N ASN A 31 28.29 -3.50 6.87
CA ASN A 31 28.14 -2.06 6.64
C ASN A 31 27.67 -1.33 7.93
N SER A 32 26.66 -1.88 8.59
CA SER A 32 26.13 -1.34 9.86
C SER A 32 27.20 -1.28 10.95
N VAL A 33 28.02 -2.34 11.09
CA VAL A 33 29.12 -2.37 12.03
C VAL A 33 30.19 -1.32 11.67
N LEU A 34 30.53 -1.19 10.39
CA LEU A 34 31.50 -0.18 9.92
C LEU A 34 31.06 1.25 10.21
N VAL A 35 29.77 1.58 10.05
CA VAL A 35 29.26 2.96 10.25
C VAL A 35 28.99 3.28 11.72
N LEU A 36 28.63 2.26 12.53
CA LEU A 36 28.29 2.41 13.95
C LEU A 36 29.03 1.39 14.86
N PRO A 37 30.37 1.47 14.99
CA PRO A 37 31.14 0.53 15.84
C PRO A 37 30.72 0.56 17.30
N LYS A 38 30.18 1.66 17.81
CA LYS A 38 29.61 1.77 19.18
C LYS A 38 28.54 0.74 19.48
N MET A 39 27.88 0.20 18.45
CA MET A 39 26.92 -0.90 18.60
C MET A 39 27.57 -2.15 19.24
N LEU A 40 28.85 -2.39 19.01
CA LEU A 40 29.58 -3.52 19.58
C LEU A 40 29.73 -3.40 21.09
N GLU A 41 29.81 -2.18 21.63
CA GLU A 41 29.84 -1.91 23.05
C GLU A 41 28.48 -2.15 23.72
N LEU A 42 27.41 -1.74 23.03
CA LEU A 42 26.02 -1.87 23.50
C LEU A 42 25.49 -3.31 23.37
N ARG A 43 26.01 -4.07 22.42
CA ARG A 43 25.63 -5.47 22.16
C ARG A 43 26.86 -6.34 22.00
N PRO A 44 27.59 -6.63 23.08
CA PRO A 44 28.81 -7.44 23.05
C PRO A 44 28.52 -8.88 22.59
N ILE A 45 29.56 -9.60 22.21
CA ILE A 45 29.48 -11.04 21.89
C ILE A 45 29.41 -11.82 23.18
N VAL A 46 28.42 -12.68 23.34
CA VAL A 46 28.33 -13.57 24.53
C VAL A 46 29.10 -14.85 24.24
N VAL A 47 30.08 -15.15 25.06
CA VAL A 47 30.94 -16.33 24.88
C VAL A 47 30.89 -17.28 26.10
N ASP A 48 31.21 -18.55 25.88
CA ASP A 48 31.40 -19.51 26.94
C ASP A 48 32.88 -19.57 27.39
N ALA A 49 33.21 -20.47 28.32
CA ALA A 49 34.57 -20.70 28.86
C ALA A 49 35.59 -21.05 27.77
N THR A 50 35.16 -21.59 26.64
CA THR A 50 36.03 -21.91 25.49
C THR A 50 36.13 -20.77 24.49
N MET A 51 35.59 -19.59 24.81
CA MET A 51 35.48 -18.44 23.94
C MET A 51 34.60 -18.68 22.67
N THR A 52 33.71 -19.68 22.73
CA THR A 52 32.78 -19.96 21.66
C THR A 52 31.57 -19.02 21.76
N ALA A 53 31.18 -18.37 20.68
CA ALA A 53 30.08 -17.40 20.63
C ALA A 53 28.70 -18.08 20.83
N LEU A 54 28.08 -17.85 21.97
CA LEU A 54 26.69 -18.28 22.25
C LEU A 54 25.69 -17.27 21.69
N GLY A 55 25.98 -15.96 21.75
CA GLY A 55 25.20 -14.87 21.18
C GLY A 55 26.08 -13.90 20.41
N GLY A 56 25.56 -13.28 19.35
CA GLY A 56 26.31 -12.37 18.49
C GLY A 56 27.24 -13.06 17.48
N ASN A 57 27.02 -14.32 17.15
CA ASN A 57 27.83 -15.10 16.20
C ASN A 57 28.00 -14.39 14.83
N MET A 58 26.95 -13.71 14.32
CA MET A 58 27.04 -12.98 13.05
C MET A 58 27.85 -11.69 13.19
N ARG A 59 27.82 -11.00 14.35
CA ARG A 59 28.70 -9.85 14.65
C ARG A 59 30.17 -10.28 14.71
N TYR A 60 30.45 -11.41 15.29
CA TYR A 60 31.81 -11.98 15.28
C TYR A 60 32.28 -12.23 13.83
N ARG A 61 31.44 -12.89 13.00
CA ARG A 61 31.77 -13.10 11.57
C ARG A 61 31.96 -11.80 10.81
N ALA A 62 31.15 -10.76 11.10
CA ALA A 62 31.31 -9.44 10.49
C ALA A 62 32.65 -8.80 10.88
N LEU A 63 33.08 -8.92 12.14
CA LEU A 63 34.41 -8.45 12.59
C LEU A 63 35.53 -9.20 11.88
N CYS A 64 35.42 -10.52 11.72
CA CYS A 64 36.39 -11.30 10.93
C CYS A 64 36.45 -10.81 9.48
N ALA A 65 35.31 -10.59 8.85
CA ALA A 65 35.29 -10.08 7.47
C ALA A 65 35.93 -8.68 7.37
N ILE A 66 35.76 -7.82 8.37
CA ILE A 66 36.40 -6.49 8.39
C ILE A 66 37.90 -6.62 8.62
N SER A 67 38.35 -7.54 9.50
CA SER A 67 39.78 -7.76 9.74
C SER A 67 40.55 -8.28 8.50
N ASP A 68 39.84 -8.98 7.63
CA ASP A 68 40.38 -9.50 6.35
C ASP A 68 40.44 -8.44 5.23
N MET A 69 39.78 -7.29 5.38
CA MET A 69 39.82 -6.21 4.40
C MET A 69 41.17 -5.48 4.42
N SER A 70 41.63 -5.01 3.28
CA SER A 70 42.73 -4.06 3.21
C SER A 70 42.33 -2.68 3.74
N TYR A 71 43.28 -1.83 4.08
CA TYR A 71 43.04 -0.44 4.46
C TYR A 71 42.26 0.31 3.36
N GLU A 72 42.64 0.06 2.11
CA GLU A 72 41.99 0.66 0.93
C GLU A 72 40.55 0.19 0.78
N ASP A 73 40.28 -1.10 1.03
CA ASP A 73 38.92 -1.65 0.92
C ASP A 73 37.97 -1.10 1.99
N ILE A 74 38.46 -0.93 3.24
CA ILE A 74 37.66 -0.29 4.32
C ILE A 74 37.30 1.14 3.90
N GLY A 75 38.29 1.91 3.44
CA GLY A 75 38.08 3.30 2.98
C GLY A 75 37.11 3.39 1.82
N LYS A 76 37.28 2.57 0.78
CA LYS A 76 36.38 2.51 -0.38
C LYS A 76 34.97 2.15 0.05
N ARG A 77 34.84 1.14 0.90
CA ARG A 77 33.53 0.68 1.34
C ARG A 77 32.80 1.75 2.16
N LEU A 78 33.44 2.39 3.11
CA LEU A 78 32.88 3.50 3.88
C LEU A 78 32.44 4.65 2.94
N ALA A 79 33.25 5.00 1.95
CA ALA A 79 32.94 6.08 1.00
C ALA A 79 31.74 5.79 0.08
N THR A 80 31.23 4.56 0.05
CA THR A 80 30.00 4.20 -0.69
C THR A 80 28.75 4.20 0.18
N LEU A 81 28.89 4.31 1.50
CA LEU A 81 27.77 4.17 2.43
C LEU A 81 27.09 5.54 2.67
N PRO A 82 25.79 5.67 2.40
CA PRO A 82 25.04 6.92 2.59
C PRO A 82 25.13 7.45 4.02
N ASP A 83 25.01 6.59 5.02
CA ASP A 83 25.09 6.97 6.44
C ASP A 83 26.47 7.47 6.88
N PHE A 84 27.51 7.00 6.22
CA PHE A 84 28.85 7.56 6.41
C PHE A 84 28.97 8.94 5.77
N LEU A 85 28.45 9.11 4.54
CA LEU A 85 28.52 10.36 3.80
C LEU A 85 27.67 11.49 4.43
N LYS A 86 26.58 11.15 5.12
CA LYS A 86 25.78 12.12 5.90
C LYS A 86 26.49 12.67 7.13
N LYS A 87 27.51 12.00 7.63
CA LYS A 87 28.26 12.45 8.84
C LYS A 87 29.10 13.69 8.56
N PRO A 88 29.29 14.57 9.56
CA PRO A 88 30.28 15.64 9.47
C PRO A 88 31.68 15.09 9.13
N ARG A 89 32.46 15.85 8.36
CA ARG A 89 33.78 15.39 7.89
C ARG A 89 34.73 14.97 9.02
N VAL A 90 34.68 15.64 10.14
CA VAL A 90 35.48 15.27 11.35
C VAL A 90 35.09 13.91 11.89
N GLU A 91 33.79 13.55 11.84
CA GLU A 91 33.34 12.24 12.27
C GLU A 91 33.69 11.16 11.24
N GLN A 92 33.67 11.47 9.95
CA GLN A 92 34.12 10.56 8.89
C GLN A 92 35.60 10.20 9.06
N GLU A 93 36.45 11.21 9.28
CA GLU A 93 37.88 11.03 9.52
C GLU A 93 38.14 10.20 10.82
N ALA A 94 37.47 10.55 11.90
CA ALA A 94 37.61 9.79 13.16
C ALA A 94 37.14 8.34 13.06
N LEU A 95 36.10 8.08 12.27
CA LEU A 95 35.59 6.72 12.05
C LEU A 95 36.55 5.89 11.18
N LEU A 96 37.13 6.50 10.16
CA LEU A 96 38.14 5.87 9.32
C LEU A 96 39.39 5.53 10.17
N ASP A 97 39.92 6.49 10.95
CA ASP A 97 41.08 6.30 11.85
C ASP A 97 40.83 5.19 12.87
N TYR A 98 39.60 5.12 13.41
CA TYR A 98 39.20 4.03 14.32
C TYR A 98 39.36 2.66 13.67
N TRP A 99 38.83 2.46 12.45
CA TRP A 99 38.90 1.17 11.78
C TRP A 99 40.31 0.82 11.31
N LEU A 100 41.07 1.79 10.87
CA LEU A 100 42.49 1.58 10.51
C LEU A 100 43.30 1.12 11.71
N ALA A 101 43.15 1.79 12.88
CA ALA A 101 43.80 1.40 14.12
C ALA A 101 43.31 0.03 14.64
N TRP A 102 41.99 -0.22 14.58
CA TRP A 102 41.41 -1.51 15.00
C TRP A 102 41.93 -2.67 14.16
N ARG A 103 42.12 -2.46 12.87
CA ARG A 103 42.64 -3.51 11.98
C ARG A 103 44.06 -3.94 12.29
N ASP A 104 44.89 -3.08 12.83
CA ASP A 104 46.26 -3.41 13.24
C ASP A 104 46.31 -4.39 14.44
N GLU A 105 45.34 -4.25 15.35
CA GLU A 105 45.15 -5.18 16.47
C GLU A 105 43.66 -5.48 16.65
N PRO A 106 43.09 -6.40 15.84
CA PRO A 106 41.66 -6.68 15.88
C PRO A 106 41.21 -7.25 17.22
N THR A 107 40.20 -6.62 17.81
CA THR A 107 39.63 -6.99 19.09
C THR A 107 38.13 -7.22 19.00
N ALA A 108 37.58 -7.94 19.99
CA ALA A 108 36.16 -8.10 20.19
C ALA A 108 35.78 -7.76 21.62
N ILE A 109 34.59 -7.17 21.78
CA ILE A 109 34.02 -6.93 23.11
C ILE A 109 33.13 -8.13 23.43
N VAL A 110 33.46 -8.81 24.52
CA VAL A 110 32.81 -10.06 24.95
C VAL A 110 32.21 -9.96 26.35
N VAL A 111 31.19 -10.79 26.58
CA VAL A 111 30.64 -11.08 27.93
C VAL A 111 30.71 -12.58 28.14
N ASN A 112 31.35 -12.99 29.25
CA ASN A 112 31.47 -14.40 29.55
C ASN A 112 30.21 -14.93 30.24
N ALA A 113 29.66 -16.05 29.70
CA ALA A 113 28.47 -16.73 30.17
C ALA A 113 28.79 -18.03 30.96
N ASP A 114 29.94 -18.13 31.61
CA ASP A 114 30.39 -19.32 32.32
C ASP A 114 29.47 -19.78 33.45
N ARG A 115 28.65 -18.86 33.97
CA ARG A 115 27.63 -19.16 35.00
C ARG A 115 26.45 -19.96 34.50
N LEU A 116 26.26 -20.08 33.19
CA LEU A 116 25.17 -20.85 32.60
C LEU A 116 25.55 -22.34 32.52
N SER A 117 24.64 -23.19 32.96
CA SER A 117 24.72 -24.63 32.71
C SER A 117 24.63 -24.96 31.23
N GLY A 118 24.99 -26.17 30.84
CA GLY A 118 24.89 -26.60 29.43
C GLY A 118 23.47 -26.54 28.86
N ALA A 119 22.43 -26.73 29.68
CA ALA A 119 21.05 -26.60 29.28
C ALA A 119 20.68 -25.15 29.06
N GLU A 120 21.04 -24.25 29.99
CA GLU A 120 20.77 -22.80 29.90
C GLU A 120 21.52 -22.16 28.72
N LYS A 121 22.75 -22.64 28.40
CA LYS A 121 23.48 -22.17 27.21
C LYS A 121 22.70 -22.48 25.90
N ARG A 122 22.15 -23.69 25.78
CA ARG A 122 21.30 -24.07 24.62
C ARG A 122 20.03 -23.27 24.57
N GLU A 123 19.37 -23.06 25.69
CA GLU A 123 18.18 -22.21 25.81
C GLU A 123 18.49 -20.76 25.43
N PHE A 124 19.63 -20.23 25.90
CA PHE A 124 20.08 -18.89 25.56
C PHE A 124 20.28 -18.70 24.05
N ILE A 125 20.95 -19.65 23.36
CA ILE A 125 21.17 -19.60 21.90
C ILE A 125 19.85 -19.45 21.16
N ILE A 126 18.80 -20.17 21.57
CA ILE A 126 17.48 -20.08 20.94
C ILE A 126 16.82 -18.75 21.30
N LYS A 127 16.74 -18.39 22.59
CA LYS A 127 16.06 -17.16 23.04
C LYS A 127 16.70 -15.87 22.52
N ASP A 128 18.04 -15.83 22.34
CA ASP A 128 18.74 -14.69 21.74
C ASP A 128 18.43 -14.50 20.25
N ASN A 129 17.89 -15.54 19.60
CA ASN A 129 17.56 -15.53 18.19
C ASN A 129 16.04 -15.49 17.89
N VAL A 130 15.19 -15.69 18.91
CA VAL A 130 13.73 -15.56 18.78
C VAL A 130 13.34 -14.09 18.98
N GLY A 131 12.67 -13.49 17.99
CA GLY A 131 12.07 -12.18 18.16
C GLY A 131 10.80 -12.30 19.02
N PHE A 132 10.80 -11.66 20.19
CA PHE A 132 9.63 -11.64 21.09
C PHE A 132 8.75 -10.41 20.91
N GLY A 133 9.03 -9.56 19.92
CA GLY A 133 8.28 -8.37 19.62
C GLY A 133 7.77 -8.38 18.18
N GLU A 134 6.65 -7.78 17.96
CA GLU A 134 6.18 -7.40 16.64
C GLU A 134 6.53 -5.93 16.40
N TRP A 135 6.81 -5.60 15.13
CA TRP A 135 7.05 -4.23 14.74
C TRP A 135 5.71 -3.52 14.54
N ASP A 136 5.56 -2.34 15.13
CA ASP A 136 4.49 -1.43 14.75
C ASP A 136 4.83 -0.82 13.38
N HIS A 137 4.31 -1.46 12.33
CA HIS A 137 4.56 -1.05 10.95
C HIS A 137 4.01 0.33 10.63
N ASP A 138 2.94 0.75 11.32
CA ASP A 138 2.36 2.07 11.14
C ASP A 138 3.27 3.16 11.73
N MET A 139 3.81 2.91 12.92
CA MET A 139 4.80 3.81 13.53
C MET A 139 6.05 3.89 12.66
N LEU A 140 6.56 2.76 12.18
CA LEU A 140 7.72 2.73 11.31
C LEU A 140 7.50 3.50 10.01
N ALA A 141 6.34 3.34 9.37
CA ALA A 141 6.02 4.03 8.13
C ALA A 141 5.82 5.55 8.30
N ASN A 142 5.35 5.98 9.48
CA ASN A 142 5.04 7.38 9.74
C ASN A 142 6.15 8.18 10.42
N GLU A 143 7.03 7.53 11.20
CA GLU A 143 8.02 8.21 12.04
C GLU A 143 9.47 7.94 11.62
N TRP A 144 9.70 6.95 10.73
CA TRP A 144 11.04 6.51 10.33
C TRP A 144 11.24 6.61 8.82
N ASP A 145 12.44 6.96 8.39
CA ASP A 145 12.78 6.99 6.97
C ASP A 145 12.96 5.56 6.43
N GLU A 146 12.21 5.22 5.37
CA GLU A 146 12.21 3.88 4.77
C GLU A 146 13.59 3.46 4.26
N VAL A 147 14.34 4.41 3.67
CA VAL A 147 15.69 4.15 3.16
C VAL A 147 16.64 3.86 4.31
N GLU A 148 16.53 4.60 5.42
CA GLU A 148 17.33 4.36 6.62
C GLU A 148 17.02 3.01 7.27
N LEU A 149 15.72 2.66 7.41
CA LEU A 149 15.31 1.35 7.92
C LEU A 149 15.87 0.20 7.09
N LYS A 150 15.82 0.35 5.76
CA LYS A 150 16.37 -0.62 4.81
C LYS A 150 17.89 -0.75 4.93
N ASP A 151 18.59 0.37 4.99
CA ASP A 151 20.06 0.41 5.14
C ASP A 151 20.50 -0.19 6.48
N TRP A 152 19.70 -0.04 7.53
CA TRP A 152 19.94 -0.63 8.84
C TRP A 152 19.59 -2.12 8.91
N GLY A 153 19.10 -2.71 7.82
CA GLY A 153 18.86 -4.16 7.70
C GLY A 153 17.49 -4.61 8.17
N MET A 154 16.57 -3.69 8.36
CA MET A 154 15.18 -4.04 8.55
C MET A 154 14.59 -4.47 7.20
N ASP A 155 13.91 -5.62 7.18
CA ASP A 155 13.07 -5.98 6.04
C ASP A 155 11.80 -5.10 6.10
N VAL A 156 11.96 -3.83 5.75
CA VAL A 156 10.84 -3.02 5.33
C VAL A 156 10.34 -3.65 4.06
N TRP A 157 9.05 -3.92 4.02
CA TRP A 157 8.41 -4.52 2.87
C TRP A 157 8.92 -3.86 1.58
N GLN A 158 9.48 -4.67 0.69
CA GLN A 158 9.91 -4.24 -0.64
C GLN A 158 9.03 -4.92 -1.66
N PRO A 159 8.59 -4.20 -2.70
CA PRO A 159 8.23 -4.86 -3.93
C PRO A 159 9.41 -5.75 -4.34
N ASP A 160 9.15 -6.99 -4.68
CA ASP A 160 10.17 -7.85 -5.27
C ASP A 160 10.84 -7.10 -6.44
N GLU A 161 12.14 -6.81 -6.33
CA GLU A 161 12.94 -6.21 -7.40
C GLU A 161 13.08 -7.15 -8.62
N ALA A 162 12.27 -8.19 -8.70
CA ALA A 162 12.34 -9.25 -9.69
C ALA A 162 11.16 -9.29 -10.67
N SER A 163 10.39 -8.20 -10.82
CA SER A 163 9.62 -8.04 -12.05
C SER A 163 10.37 -7.03 -12.92
N SER A 164 10.87 -7.48 -14.07
CA SER A 164 11.32 -6.65 -15.19
C SER A 164 10.51 -5.36 -15.21
N GLU A 165 11.19 -4.21 -15.37
CA GLU A 165 10.59 -2.92 -15.68
C GLU A 165 9.78 -2.98 -16.98
N GLU A 166 8.70 -3.73 -17.00
CA GLU A 166 7.65 -3.46 -17.97
C GLU A 166 6.99 -2.17 -17.48
N ALA A 167 7.04 -1.16 -18.33
CA ALA A 167 6.45 0.14 -18.05
C ALA A 167 5.02 -0.06 -17.53
N GLU A 168 4.71 0.52 -16.37
CA GLU A 168 3.37 0.45 -15.78
C GLU A 168 2.34 0.85 -16.84
N PRO A 169 1.36 0.01 -17.17
CA PRO A 169 0.32 0.35 -18.13
C PRO A 169 -0.40 1.63 -17.70
N GLN A 170 -0.87 2.40 -18.67
CA GLN A 170 -1.59 3.65 -18.37
C GLN A 170 -3.07 3.46 -18.68
N GLU A 171 -3.88 3.84 -17.73
CA GLU A 171 -5.32 3.89 -17.87
C GLU A 171 -5.77 5.01 -18.83
N GLN A 172 -6.82 4.73 -19.58
CA GLN A 172 -7.44 5.68 -20.51
C GLN A 172 -8.95 5.64 -20.31
N GLU A 173 -9.59 6.81 -20.44
CA GLU A 173 -11.04 6.85 -20.52
C GLU A 173 -11.49 6.06 -21.75
N ASP A 174 -12.49 5.21 -21.57
CA ASP A 174 -13.14 4.54 -22.67
C ASP A 174 -14.28 5.39 -23.24
N ASN A 175 -14.77 5.03 -24.43
CA ASN A 175 -15.86 5.74 -25.08
C ASN A 175 -17.24 5.09 -24.79
N TYR A 176 -17.34 4.28 -23.72
CA TYR A 176 -18.58 3.61 -23.36
C TYR A 176 -19.59 4.65 -22.86
N SER A 177 -20.69 4.73 -23.57
CA SER A 177 -21.77 5.70 -23.29
C SER A 177 -22.92 5.02 -22.55
N ASP A 178 -23.80 5.82 -22.09
CA ASP A 178 -25.03 5.41 -21.45
C ASP A 178 -26.03 4.80 -22.42
N GLU A 179 -26.04 5.27 -23.67
CA GLU A 179 -26.80 4.64 -24.75
C GLU A 179 -26.31 3.20 -24.97
N ASP A 180 -25.01 2.97 -24.84
CA ASP A 180 -24.42 1.64 -24.88
C ASP A 180 -24.91 0.79 -23.71
N ALA A 181 -24.88 1.32 -22.48
CA ALA A 181 -25.37 0.63 -21.28
C ALA A 181 -26.87 0.29 -21.36
N GLU A 182 -27.71 1.21 -21.89
CA GLU A 182 -29.14 0.95 -22.11
C GLU A 182 -29.39 -0.11 -23.16
N SER A 183 -28.54 -0.18 -24.18
CA SER A 183 -28.63 -1.15 -25.28
C SER A 183 -27.95 -2.49 -24.99
N ALA A 184 -27.32 -2.65 -23.85
CA ALA A 184 -26.62 -3.88 -23.45
C ALA A 184 -27.59 -5.08 -23.45
N PRO A 185 -27.18 -6.25 -23.98
CA PRO A 185 -28.03 -7.43 -24.02
C PRO A 185 -28.38 -7.91 -22.59
N THR A 186 -29.65 -8.07 -22.29
CA THR A 186 -30.13 -8.59 -21.01
C THR A 186 -29.82 -10.08 -20.87
N ARG A 187 -28.94 -10.44 -19.96
CA ARG A 187 -28.50 -11.83 -19.73
C ARG A 187 -28.22 -12.15 -18.26
N CYS A 188 -28.02 -11.14 -17.41
CA CYS A 188 -27.74 -11.33 -15.99
C CYS A 188 -28.99 -11.51 -15.15
N LYS A 189 -28.87 -12.30 -14.09
CA LYS A 189 -29.88 -12.49 -13.05
C LYS A 189 -29.22 -12.45 -11.69
N MET A 190 -29.99 -12.12 -10.67
CA MET A 190 -29.56 -12.20 -9.29
C MET A 190 -28.99 -13.60 -9.00
N GLY A 191 -27.80 -13.67 -8.44
CA GLY A 191 -27.06 -14.86 -8.16
C GLY A 191 -26.14 -15.35 -9.29
N ASP A 192 -26.12 -14.74 -10.48
CA ASP A 192 -25.20 -15.12 -11.55
C ASP A 192 -23.76 -14.66 -11.25
N LEU A 193 -22.81 -15.57 -11.35
CA LEU A 193 -21.39 -15.30 -11.30
C LEU A 193 -20.77 -15.40 -12.69
N TRP A 194 -20.22 -14.32 -13.18
CA TRP A 194 -19.58 -14.22 -14.49
C TRP A 194 -18.07 -14.16 -14.38
N LEU A 195 -17.38 -14.82 -15.30
CA LEU A 195 -15.93 -14.77 -15.48
C LEU A 195 -15.59 -13.91 -16.68
N LEU A 196 -14.83 -12.86 -16.49
CA LEU A 196 -14.38 -11.90 -17.48
C LEU A 196 -12.83 -11.97 -17.57
N GLY A 197 -12.32 -12.99 -18.27
CA GLY A 197 -10.89 -13.31 -18.19
C GLY A 197 -10.49 -13.70 -16.76
N GLU A 198 -9.59 -12.92 -16.15
CA GLU A 198 -9.15 -13.11 -14.76
C GLU A 198 -10.05 -12.36 -13.74
N HIS A 199 -11.04 -11.60 -14.21
CA HIS A 199 -11.97 -10.88 -13.34
C HIS A 199 -13.20 -11.73 -13.04
N ARG A 200 -13.93 -11.34 -11.98
CA ARG A 200 -15.22 -11.91 -11.62
C ARG A 200 -16.26 -10.80 -11.44
N LEU A 201 -17.49 -11.08 -11.87
CA LEU A 201 -18.65 -10.22 -11.60
C LEU A 201 -19.76 -11.09 -11.03
N LEU A 202 -20.20 -10.78 -9.82
CA LEU A 202 -21.37 -11.40 -9.20
C LEU A 202 -22.56 -10.44 -9.20
N CYS A 203 -23.67 -10.84 -9.78
CA CYS A 203 -24.94 -10.18 -9.54
C CYS A 203 -25.46 -10.59 -8.16
N GLY A 204 -25.17 -9.79 -7.11
CA GLY A 204 -25.35 -10.20 -5.72
C GLY A 204 -25.55 -9.04 -4.76
N ASP A 205 -25.68 -9.38 -3.49
CA ASP A 205 -25.95 -8.46 -2.39
C ASP A 205 -24.74 -8.38 -1.45
N SER A 206 -24.06 -7.26 -1.44
CA SER A 206 -22.83 -7.04 -0.64
C SER A 206 -23.05 -7.04 0.88
N THR A 207 -24.31 -6.96 1.34
CA THR A 207 -24.65 -7.17 2.76
C THR A 207 -24.66 -8.64 3.15
N LYS A 208 -24.67 -9.57 2.19
CA LYS A 208 -24.68 -11.01 2.44
C LYS A 208 -23.28 -11.59 2.37
N ASN A 209 -22.85 -12.17 3.48
CA ASN A 209 -21.55 -12.82 3.57
C ASN A 209 -21.36 -13.94 2.53
N GLU A 210 -22.42 -14.75 2.30
CA GLU A 210 -22.38 -15.86 1.35
C GLU A 210 -22.12 -15.38 -0.09
N ASP A 211 -22.68 -14.22 -0.48
CA ASP A 211 -22.44 -13.64 -1.81
C ASP A 211 -21.00 -13.14 -1.94
N VAL A 212 -20.47 -12.50 -0.88
CA VAL A 212 -19.07 -12.04 -0.87
C VAL A 212 -18.09 -13.21 -0.89
N GLU A 213 -18.31 -14.23 -0.08
CA GLU A 213 -17.50 -15.47 -0.09
C GLU A 213 -17.52 -16.17 -1.45
N ARG A 214 -18.69 -16.22 -2.09
CA ARG A 214 -18.86 -16.82 -3.42
C ARG A 214 -18.12 -16.04 -4.50
N LEU A 215 -18.20 -14.71 -4.47
CA LEU A 215 -17.44 -13.85 -5.37
C LEU A 215 -15.93 -14.11 -5.23
N MET A 216 -15.46 -14.15 -3.99
CA MET A 216 -14.04 -14.29 -3.68
C MET A 216 -13.50 -15.69 -3.95
N GLY A 217 -14.32 -16.74 -3.76
CA GLY A 217 -13.89 -18.13 -4.01
C GLY A 217 -12.69 -18.56 -3.17
N GLY A 218 -12.54 -18.01 -1.97
CA GLY A 218 -11.45 -18.30 -1.03
C GLY A 218 -10.19 -17.45 -1.23
N GLU A 219 -10.17 -16.53 -2.19
CA GLU A 219 -9.07 -15.56 -2.36
C GLU A 219 -9.23 -14.36 -1.42
N LEU A 220 -8.14 -13.66 -1.14
CA LEU A 220 -8.16 -12.43 -0.35
C LEU A 220 -7.80 -11.23 -1.22
N ALA A 221 -8.52 -10.14 -1.02
CA ALA A 221 -8.28 -8.88 -1.73
C ALA A 221 -7.02 -8.17 -1.23
N ASP A 222 -6.25 -7.62 -2.17
CA ASP A 222 -5.09 -6.77 -1.95
C ASP A 222 -5.48 -5.30 -1.79
N LEU A 223 -6.61 -4.91 -2.38
CA LEU A 223 -7.17 -3.56 -2.37
C LEU A 223 -8.69 -3.64 -2.36
N LEU A 224 -9.35 -2.83 -1.50
CA LEU A 224 -10.77 -2.53 -1.58
C LEU A 224 -10.93 -1.14 -2.21
N LEU A 225 -11.58 -1.05 -3.37
CA LEU A 225 -11.91 0.23 -4.01
C LEU A 225 -13.39 0.21 -4.40
N THR A 226 -14.21 0.99 -3.71
CA THR A 226 -15.66 0.84 -3.80
C THR A 226 -16.42 2.14 -3.61
N ASP A 227 -17.62 2.21 -4.20
CA ASP A 227 -18.49 3.39 -4.27
C ASP A 227 -19.93 3.03 -3.85
N PRO A 228 -20.19 2.82 -2.55
CA PRO A 228 -21.51 2.45 -2.05
C PRO A 228 -22.57 3.52 -2.32
N PRO A 229 -23.89 3.20 -2.32
CA PRO A 229 -24.95 4.20 -2.33
C PRO A 229 -24.76 5.23 -1.22
N TYR A 230 -25.02 6.52 -1.51
CA TYR A 230 -24.75 7.62 -0.58
C TYR A 230 -25.92 7.97 0.35
N ASN A 231 -27.07 7.35 0.15
CA ASN A 231 -28.31 7.63 0.89
C ASN A 231 -28.72 9.12 0.82
N VAL A 232 -28.68 9.67 -0.37
CA VAL A 232 -29.03 11.07 -0.65
C VAL A 232 -30.32 11.20 -1.44
N ALA A 233 -31.09 10.11 -1.58
CA ALA A 233 -32.34 10.01 -2.34
C ALA A 233 -32.17 10.56 -3.77
N TYR A 234 -31.12 10.11 -4.45
CA TYR A 234 -30.76 10.59 -5.76
C TYR A 234 -31.87 10.29 -6.79
N GLU A 235 -32.38 11.33 -7.45
CA GLU A 235 -33.25 11.21 -8.63
C GLU A 235 -32.51 11.76 -9.86
N GLY A 236 -32.28 10.89 -10.85
CA GLY A 236 -31.67 11.29 -12.12
C GLY A 236 -32.43 12.44 -12.81
N GLY A 237 -31.67 13.36 -13.40
CA GLY A 237 -32.22 14.53 -14.12
C GLY A 237 -32.87 14.21 -15.46
N THR A 238 -32.87 12.94 -15.91
CA THR A 238 -33.45 12.45 -17.16
C THR A 238 -34.94 12.17 -17.03
N LYS A 239 -35.66 12.04 -18.17
CA LYS A 239 -37.10 11.77 -18.21
C LYS A 239 -37.51 10.49 -17.49
N ASP A 240 -36.60 9.51 -17.37
CA ASP A 240 -36.84 8.19 -16.79
C ASP A 240 -36.49 8.12 -15.29
N LYS A 241 -36.03 9.24 -14.67
CA LYS A 241 -35.77 9.37 -13.23
C LYS A 241 -35.10 8.13 -12.63
N LEU A 242 -33.93 7.76 -13.15
CA LEU A 242 -33.18 6.63 -12.62
C LEU A 242 -32.91 6.81 -11.11
N THR A 243 -33.29 5.83 -10.33
CA THR A 243 -33.07 5.78 -8.89
C THR A 243 -32.01 4.73 -8.56
N ILE A 244 -31.18 4.98 -7.58
CA ILE A 244 -30.20 4.02 -7.07
C ILE A 244 -30.90 3.15 -6.03
N ALA A 245 -30.74 1.83 -6.12
CA ALA A 245 -31.25 0.93 -5.10
C ALA A 245 -30.57 1.25 -3.75
N ASN A 246 -31.36 1.21 -2.66
CA ASN A 246 -30.89 1.48 -1.30
C ASN A 246 -30.37 2.92 -1.03
N ASP A 247 -30.75 3.91 -1.83
CA ASP A 247 -30.32 5.31 -1.68
C ASP A 247 -31.32 6.21 -0.90
N ASN A 248 -32.31 5.62 -0.26
CA ASN A 248 -33.34 6.35 0.53
C ASN A 248 -33.75 5.56 1.78
N MET A 249 -32.81 5.41 2.71
CA MET A 249 -33.00 4.79 4.02
C MET A 249 -33.00 5.83 5.13
N ASP A 250 -33.60 5.53 6.29
CA ASP A 250 -33.31 6.29 7.49
C ASP A 250 -31.84 6.07 7.94
N ASP A 251 -31.29 6.98 8.75
CA ASP A 251 -29.87 6.98 9.10
C ASP A 251 -29.42 5.73 9.87
N GLU A 252 -30.30 5.15 10.69
CA GLU A 252 -30.00 3.95 11.46
C GLU A 252 -29.95 2.71 10.55
N SER A 253 -30.90 2.57 9.66
CA SER A 253 -30.94 1.50 8.65
C SER A 253 -29.75 1.62 7.70
N PHE A 254 -29.38 2.83 7.30
CA PHE A 254 -28.22 3.08 6.44
C PHE A 254 -26.89 2.71 7.14
N LEU A 255 -26.74 3.08 8.42
CA LEU A 255 -25.57 2.69 9.19
C LEU A 255 -25.47 1.16 9.33
N SER A 256 -26.61 0.46 9.53
CA SER A 256 -26.64 -1.01 9.56
C SER A 256 -26.20 -1.61 8.23
N PHE A 257 -26.72 -1.09 7.12
CA PHE A 257 -26.32 -1.50 5.77
C PHE A 257 -24.80 -1.36 5.55
N LEU A 258 -24.22 -0.21 5.89
CA LEU A 258 -22.77 0.00 5.76
C LEU A 258 -21.96 -0.90 6.69
N ASN A 259 -22.44 -1.18 7.91
CA ASN A 259 -21.79 -2.12 8.83
C ASN A 259 -21.70 -3.52 8.22
N ASP A 260 -22.81 -4.03 7.68
CA ASP A 260 -22.85 -5.37 7.08
C ASP A 260 -21.86 -5.47 5.90
N VAL A 261 -21.86 -4.46 5.01
CA VAL A 261 -20.96 -4.38 3.87
C VAL A 261 -19.49 -4.36 4.31
N PHE A 262 -19.11 -3.48 5.24
CA PHE A 262 -17.72 -3.32 5.63
C PHE A 262 -17.20 -4.49 6.48
N VAL A 263 -18.06 -5.10 7.29
CA VAL A 263 -17.72 -6.35 8.00
C VAL A 263 -17.43 -7.48 7.01
N ASN A 264 -18.27 -7.64 5.98
CA ASN A 264 -18.05 -8.65 4.94
C ASN A 264 -16.76 -8.35 4.14
N ALA A 265 -16.53 -7.08 3.78
CA ALA A 265 -15.31 -6.67 3.08
C ALA A 265 -14.04 -7.00 3.87
N VAL A 266 -14.00 -6.66 5.16
CA VAL A 266 -12.83 -6.90 6.03
C VAL A 266 -12.49 -8.39 6.12
N GLN A 267 -13.48 -9.27 6.15
CA GLN A 267 -13.24 -10.71 6.24
C GLN A 267 -12.44 -11.25 5.04
N VAL A 268 -12.63 -10.67 3.87
CA VAL A 268 -11.99 -11.09 2.62
C VAL A 268 -10.83 -10.21 2.18
N MET A 269 -10.43 -9.21 2.97
CA MET A 269 -9.22 -8.43 2.76
C MET A 269 -8.04 -9.10 3.48
N ARG A 270 -6.86 -9.13 2.86
CA ARG A 270 -5.63 -9.54 3.55
C ARG A 270 -5.20 -8.49 4.59
N PRO A 271 -4.42 -8.85 5.62
CA PRO A 271 -3.72 -7.86 6.44
C PRO A 271 -2.85 -6.94 5.57
N GLY A 272 -2.89 -5.62 5.80
CA GLY A 272 -2.19 -4.62 5.00
C GLY A 272 -2.89 -4.23 3.69
N ALA A 273 -4.03 -4.84 3.33
CA ALA A 273 -4.81 -4.41 2.16
C ALA A 273 -5.34 -2.99 2.37
N ALA A 274 -5.07 -2.11 1.42
CA ALA A 274 -5.58 -0.74 1.44
C ALA A 274 -7.07 -0.68 1.11
N PHE A 275 -7.73 0.40 1.50
CA PHE A 275 -9.11 0.67 1.08
C PHE A 275 -9.27 2.12 0.63
N TYR A 276 -10.13 2.31 -0.37
CA TYR A 276 -10.67 3.57 -0.85
C TYR A 276 -12.18 3.45 -0.90
N ILE A 277 -12.87 4.27 -0.13
CA ILE A 277 -14.34 4.24 -0.03
C ILE A 277 -14.88 5.63 -0.31
N TRP A 278 -15.55 5.76 -1.44
CA TRP A 278 -16.22 7.00 -1.83
C TRP A 278 -17.48 7.23 -1.01
N HIS A 279 -17.82 8.49 -0.72
CA HIS A 279 -19.02 8.81 0.02
C HIS A 279 -19.48 10.27 -0.21
N ALA A 280 -20.72 10.56 0.13
CA ALA A 280 -21.17 11.94 0.25
C ALA A 280 -20.73 12.52 1.60
N ASP A 281 -20.22 13.76 1.61
CA ASP A 281 -19.82 14.44 2.85
C ASP A 281 -20.97 14.57 3.86
N SER A 282 -22.20 14.75 3.38
CA SER A 282 -23.42 14.80 4.22
C SER A 282 -23.69 13.53 5.03
N LYS A 283 -23.13 12.39 4.63
CA LYS A 283 -23.24 11.08 5.30
C LYS A 283 -21.89 10.60 5.86
N GLY A 284 -20.93 11.49 5.96
CA GLY A 284 -19.59 11.16 6.43
C GLY A 284 -19.53 10.58 7.85
N TRP A 285 -20.54 10.84 8.71
CA TRP A 285 -20.62 10.26 10.05
C TRP A 285 -20.93 8.76 9.99
N GLU A 286 -21.91 8.35 9.18
CA GLU A 286 -22.35 6.98 9.01
C GLU A 286 -21.22 6.13 8.44
N PHE A 287 -20.56 6.61 7.39
CA PHE A 287 -19.41 5.93 6.77
C PHE A 287 -18.24 5.74 7.75
N ARG A 288 -17.84 6.80 8.47
CA ARG A 288 -16.74 6.73 9.45
C ARG A 288 -17.08 5.83 10.63
N SER A 289 -18.34 5.83 11.05
CA SER A 289 -18.84 4.96 12.14
C SER A 289 -18.81 3.50 11.71
N ALA A 290 -19.27 3.18 10.50
CA ALA A 290 -19.25 1.83 9.96
C ALA A 290 -17.82 1.31 9.77
N LEU A 291 -16.88 2.13 9.27
CA LEU A 291 -15.45 1.77 9.20
C LEU A 291 -14.90 1.38 10.57
N LYS A 292 -15.16 2.21 11.57
CA LYS A 292 -14.72 1.94 12.95
C LYS A 292 -15.32 0.64 13.50
N ASN A 293 -16.60 0.41 13.27
CA ASN A 293 -17.29 -0.81 13.70
C ASN A 293 -16.73 -2.07 13.03
N ALA A 294 -16.31 -1.96 11.76
CA ALA A 294 -15.64 -3.02 11.02
C ALA A 294 -14.14 -3.16 11.35
N SER A 295 -13.60 -2.38 12.32
CA SER A 295 -12.18 -2.39 12.68
C SER A 295 -11.24 -1.95 11.54
N LEU A 296 -11.73 -1.11 10.63
CA LEU A 296 -10.90 -0.43 9.64
C LEU A 296 -10.48 0.95 10.17
N THR A 297 -9.17 1.23 10.12
CA THR A 297 -8.63 2.49 10.61
C THR A 297 -8.53 3.51 9.48
N LEU A 298 -9.34 4.56 9.56
CA LEU A 298 -9.23 5.71 8.66
C LEU A 298 -7.89 6.42 8.88
N ARG A 299 -7.12 6.61 7.82
CA ARG A 299 -5.83 7.34 7.85
C ARG A 299 -5.97 8.73 7.25
N GLU A 300 -6.52 8.83 6.05
CA GLU A 300 -6.65 10.08 5.31
C GLU A 300 -8.01 10.20 4.62
N THR A 301 -8.38 11.41 4.25
CA THR A 301 -9.52 11.68 3.36
C THR A 301 -9.01 12.34 2.11
N ILE A 302 -9.24 11.70 0.97
CA ILE A 302 -8.89 12.20 -0.34
C ILE A 302 -10.11 12.95 -0.90
N ILE A 303 -9.88 14.07 -1.56
CA ILE A 303 -10.94 14.90 -2.12
C ILE A 303 -10.82 14.93 -3.64
N TRP A 304 -11.82 14.41 -4.34
CA TRP A 304 -11.95 14.61 -5.77
C TRP A 304 -12.76 15.86 -6.06
N VAL A 305 -12.15 16.82 -6.76
CA VAL A 305 -12.83 18.05 -7.19
C VAL A 305 -13.32 17.89 -8.60
N LYS A 306 -14.63 18.04 -8.76
CA LYS A 306 -15.28 18.01 -10.07
C LYS A 306 -15.02 19.32 -10.84
N ASN A 307 -14.92 19.24 -12.15
CA ASN A 307 -14.80 20.42 -13.03
C ASN A 307 -16.07 21.30 -13.01
N THR A 308 -17.24 20.72 -12.67
CA THR A 308 -18.52 21.42 -12.61
C THR A 308 -19.18 21.29 -11.24
N ILE A 309 -19.89 22.31 -10.82
CA ILE A 309 -20.73 22.27 -9.62
C ILE A 309 -21.96 21.41 -9.83
N VAL A 310 -22.44 20.78 -8.76
CA VAL A 310 -23.74 20.10 -8.72
C VAL A 310 -24.75 21.12 -8.19
N LEU A 311 -25.65 21.59 -9.05
CA LEU A 311 -26.69 22.53 -8.67
C LEU A 311 -27.65 21.88 -7.67
N GLY A 312 -27.78 22.46 -6.49
CA GLY A 312 -28.68 22.04 -5.43
C GLY A 312 -29.38 23.23 -4.78
N ARG A 313 -30.21 22.98 -3.76
CA ARG A 313 -30.94 24.02 -3.01
C ARG A 313 -30.15 24.57 -1.81
N GLN A 314 -28.87 24.19 -1.71
CA GLN A 314 -27.97 24.60 -0.61
C GLN A 314 -27.34 25.97 -0.92
N ASP A 315 -26.85 26.66 0.12
CA ASP A 315 -26.17 27.95 -0.01
C ASP A 315 -24.85 27.82 -0.77
N TYR A 316 -24.09 26.74 -0.53
CA TYR A 316 -22.87 26.38 -1.27
C TYR A 316 -23.13 25.18 -2.15
N GLN A 317 -22.71 25.24 -3.40
CA GLN A 317 -22.88 24.17 -4.35
C GLN A 317 -21.75 23.15 -4.25
N TRP A 318 -22.09 21.86 -4.19
CA TRP A 318 -21.11 20.79 -4.12
C TRP A 318 -20.24 20.74 -5.39
N ARG A 319 -18.94 20.70 -5.20
CA ARG A 319 -17.95 20.59 -6.27
C ARG A 319 -16.94 19.48 -6.00
N HIS A 320 -17.11 18.71 -4.95
CA HIS A 320 -16.17 17.66 -4.58
C HIS A 320 -16.89 16.41 -4.09
N GLU A 321 -16.17 15.29 -4.13
CA GLU A 321 -16.53 14.05 -3.45
C GLU A 321 -15.35 13.57 -2.58
N PRO A 322 -15.58 13.27 -1.32
CA PRO A 322 -14.57 12.72 -0.44
C PRO A 322 -14.44 11.19 -0.61
N CYS A 323 -13.22 10.69 -0.45
CA CYS A 323 -12.88 9.28 -0.43
C CYS A 323 -12.11 8.97 0.85
N LEU A 324 -12.56 8.01 1.62
CA LEU A 324 -11.90 7.55 2.84
C LEU A 324 -10.79 6.58 2.46
N TYR A 325 -9.57 6.84 2.94
CA TYR A 325 -8.39 6.04 2.69
C TYR A 325 -7.80 5.50 3.98
N GLY A 326 -7.34 4.27 3.94
CA GLY A 326 -6.63 3.59 5.01
C GLY A 326 -6.28 2.16 4.61
N TRP A 327 -5.95 1.32 5.59
CA TRP A 327 -5.64 -0.08 5.35
C TRP A 327 -6.05 -0.95 6.54
N LYS A 328 -6.22 -2.26 6.28
CA LYS A 328 -6.50 -3.25 7.32
C LYS A 328 -5.23 -3.51 8.11
N ASP A 329 -5.32 -3.39 9.44
CA ASP A 329 -4.21 -3.63 10.35
C ASP A 329 -3.68 -5.08 10.26
N GLY A 330 -2.45 -5.31 10.73
CA GLY A 330 -1.83 -6.64 10.85
C GLY A 330 -0.69 -6.91 9.87
N ALA A 331 -0.44 -6.05 8.87
CA ALA A 331 0.74 -6.08 8.00
C ALA A 331 0.99 -4.70 7.38
N ALA A 332 2.20 -4.51 6.83
CA ALA A 332 2.50 -3.31 6.04
C ALA A 332 1.59 -3.22 4.80
N HIS A 333 1.07 -2.03 4.52
CA HIS A 333 0.32 -1.76 3.29
C HIS A 333 1.27 -1.45 2.13
N TYR A 334 0.78 -1.68 0.92
CA TYR A 334 1.48 -1.21 -0.28
C TYR A 334 1.01 0.19 -0.64
N PHE A 335 1.97 1.08 -0.87
CA PHE A 335 1.77 2.36 -1.54
C PHE A 335 2.91 2.61 -2.51
N ILE A 336 2.63 3.16 -3.68
CA ILE A 336 3.65 3.51 -4.67
C ILE A 336 4.70 4.43 -4.02
N ASN A 337 5.99 4.21 -4.32
CA ASN A 337 7.07 5.03 -3.75
C ASN A 337 7.12 6.43 -4.41
N ASP A 338 5.99 7.13 -4.36
CA ASP A 338 5.84 8.52 -4.79
C ASP A 338 5.18 9.36 -3.70
N ARG A 339 6.00 9.86 -2.78
CA ARG A 339 5.56 10.74 -1.68
C ARG A 339 5.20 12.16 -2.11
N LYS A 340 5.18 12.44 -3.41
CA LYS A 340 4.67 13.70 -3.97
C LYS A 340 3.17 13.67 -4.21
N GLN A 341 2.52 12.52 -4.01
CA GLN A 341 1.08 12.37 -4.09
C GLN A 341 0.43 13.25 -3.00
N SER A 342 -0.51 14.08 -3.42
CA SER A 342 -1.29 14.94 -2.52
C SER A 342 -2.64 14.30 -2.24
N THR A 343 -3.22 14.56 -1.06
CA THR A 343 -4.63 14.23 -0.77
C THR A 343 -5.59 15.03 -1.64
N VAL A 344 -5.05 15.92 -2.46
CA VAL A 344 -5.77 16.72 -3.44
C VAL A 344 -5.19 16.45 -4.81
N TYR A 345 -5.98 15.90 -5.70
CA TYR A 345 -5.59 15.66 -7.08
C TYR A 345 -6.08 16.81 -7.97
N GLU A 346 -5.14 17.58 -8.47
CA GLU A 346 -5.33 18.53 -9.56
C GLU A 346 -4.86 17.90 -10.86
N ASP A 347 -5.75 17.31 -11.65
CA ASP A 347 -5.47 16.97 -13.03
C ASP A 347 -5.90 18.10 -13.97
N ALA A 348 -5.28 19.25 -13.80
CA ALA A 348 -5.15 20.16 -14.91
C ALA A 348 -3.94 19.72 -15.73
N CYS A 349 -4.09 18.83 -16.67
CA CYS A 349 -3.15 18.65 -17.77
C CYS A 349 -3.13 19.89 -18.65
N VAL A 350 -2.66 20.99 -18.10
CA VAL A 350 -2.26 22.16 -18.89
C VAL A 350 -0.87 21.82 -19.43
N ASP A 351 -0.80 21.55 -20.72
CA ASP A 351 0.49 21.40 -21.41
C ASP A 351 1.20 22.77 -21.39
N TYR A 352 1.90 23.05 -20.30
CA TYR A 352 2.62 24.32 -20.08
C TYR A 352 3.57 24.68 -21.23
N LYS A 353 3.98 23.69 -22.05
CA LYS A 353 4.83 23.91 -23.23
C LYS A 353 4.08 24.56 -24.40
N LYS A 354 2.74 24.51 -24.40
CA LYS A 354 1.87 25.10 -25.44
C LYS A 354 1.27 26.43 -25.05
N LEU A 355 1.40 26.86 -23.80
CA LEU A 355 0.83 28.11 -23.30
C LEU A 355 1.68 29.32 -23.69
N LYS A 356 1.00 30.42 -24.02
CA LYS A 356 1.63 31.72 -24.21
C LYS A 356 2.06 32.31 -22.88
N LYS A 357 3.05 33.19 -22.90
CA LYS A 357 3.64 33.79 -21.70
C LYS A 357 2.63 34.45 -20.77
N ASP A 358 1.57 35.07 -21.33
CA ASP A 358 0.52 35.73 -20.55
C ASP A 358 -0.42 34.74 -19.87
N GLU A 359 -0.69 33.60 -20.48
CA GLU A 359 -1.46 32.50 -19.92
C GLU A 359 -0.66 31.81 -18.80
N LEU A 360 0.64 31.60 -19.00
CA LEU A 360 1.57 31.13 -17.96
C LEU A 360 1.63 32.07 -16.77
N LEU A 361 1.67 33.41 -17.01
CA LEU A 361 1.66 34.44 -15.97
C LEU A 361 0.33 34.43 -15.17
N GLN A 362 -0.79 34.21 -15.81
CA GLN A 362 -2.09 34.04 -15.13
C GLN A 362 -2.12 32.80 -14.24
N ILE A 363 -1.61 31.67 -14.73
CA ILE A 363 -1.51 30.42 -13.96
C ILE A 363 -0.57 30.61 -12.76
N VAL A 364 0.61 31.21 -12.98
CA VAL A 364 1.55 31.50 -11.89
C VAL A 364 0.92 32.45 -10.86
N LYS A 365 0.16 33.46 -11.26
CA LYS A 365 -0.59 34.30 -10.33
C LYS A 365 -1.66 33.55 -9.57
N GLN A 366 -2.40 32.65 -10.21
CA GLN A 366 -3.36 31.78 -9.54
C GLN A 366 -2.69 30.80 -8.57
N MET A 367 -1.51 30.26 -8.92
CA MET A 367 -0.72 29.39 -8.04
C MET A 367 -0.08 30.15 -6.86
N THR A 368 0.25 31.43 -7.02
CA THR A 368 0.82 32.27 -5.93
C THR A 368 -0.25 32.84 -5.01
N ASP A 369 -1.50 32.94 -5.44
CA ASP A 369 -2.64 33.31 -4.57
C ASP A 369 -3.18 32.11 -3.76
N ILE A 370 -2.78 30.86 -4.11
CA ILE A 370 -3.09 29.64 -3.34
C ILE A 370 -1.89 29.35 -2.42
N SER A 371 -1.69 30.18 -1.42
CA SER A 371 -0.59 30.03 -0.45
C SER A 371 -0.90 29.10 0.73
N THR A 372 -1.79 28.11 0.55
CA THR A 372 -2.07 27.08 1.55
C THR A 372 -2.17 25.70 0.92
N PRO A 373 -1.60 24.64 1.52
CA PRO A 373 -1.73 23.27 1.03
C PRO A 373 -3.21 22.87 1.04
N ASN A 374 -3.75 22.55 -0.11
CA ASN A 374 -5.16 22.17 -0.28
C ASN A 374 -5.32 20.66 -0.49
N THR A 375 -6.34 20.09 0.16
CA THR A 375 -6.78 18.69 0.05
C THR A 375 -7.76 18.46 -1.12
N ILE A 376 -7.49 18.96 -2.35
CA ILE A 376 -8.46 19.01 -3.46
C ILE A 376 -7.93 18.31 -4.74
N ILE A 377 -8.64 17.33 -5.29
CA ILE A 377 -8.37 16.70 -6.60
C ILE A 377 -9.16 17.41 -7.70
N TYR A 378 -8.54 17.69 -8.85
CA TYR A 378 -9.21 18.14 -10.06
C TYR A 378 -9.08 17.05 -11.13
N GLU A 379 -10.20 16.56 -11.65
CA GLU A 379 -10.26 15.70 -12.82
C GLU A 379 -11.46 16.07 -13.68
N ASP A 380 -11.26 16.14 -14.99
CA ASP A 380 -12.31 16.50 -15.91
C ASP A 380 -13.32 15.35 -16.02
N LYS A 381 -14.57 15.63 -15.69
CA LYS A 381 -15.68 14.75 -16.00
C LYS A 381 -15.83 14.74 -17.53
N PRO A 382 -15.98 13.58 -18.19
CA PRO A 382 -16.27 13.52 -19.62
C PRO A 382 -17.42 14.47 -20.00
N THR A 383 -17.23 15.26 -21.06
CA THR A 383 -18.09 16.41 -21.42
C THR A 383 -19.48 16.02 -21.89
N ARG A 384 -19.83 14.74 -21.98
CA ARG A 384 -21.17 14.20 -22.29
C ARG A 384 -21.42 12.94 -21.49
N ASN A 385 -22.09 13.07 -20.38
CA ASN A 385 -22.75 11.96 -19.67
C ASN A 385 -24.15 12.43 -19.31
N ASP A 386 -25.12 12.06 -20.15
CA ASP A 386 -26.51 12.41 -19.95
C ASP A 386 -27.29 11.38 -19.11
N ILE A 387 -26.67 10.26 -18.68
CA ILE A 387 -27.39 9.09 -18.16
C ILE A 387 -26.94 8.60 -16.77
N HIS A 388 -25.66 8.60 -16.39
CA HIS A 388 -25.27 8.25 -15.03
C HIS A 388 -24.49 9.39 -14.37
N PRO A 389 -25.17 10.23 -13.61
CA PRO A 389 -24.54 11.40 -12.97
C PRO A 389 -23.49 11.05 -11.90
N THR A 390 -23.32 9.74 -11.60
CA THR A 390 -22.43 9.25 -10.55
C THR A 390 -21.27 8.37 -11.06
N MET A 391 -21.11 8.18 -12.39
CA MET A 391 -20.01 7.38 -12.92
C MET A 391 -18.66 8.02 -12.60
N LYS A 392 -17.77 7.27 -11.94
CA LYS A 392 -16.39 7.70 -11.67
C LYS A 392 -15.55 7.55 -12.96
N PRO A 393 -14.65 8.51 -13.27
CA PRO A 393 -13.69 8.38 -14.37
C PRO A 393 -12.77 7.15 -14.21
N VAL A 394 -12.49 6.45 -15.32
CA VAL A 394 -11.57 5.30 -15.31
C VAL A 394 -10.18 5.72 -14.84
N LYS A 395 -9.70 6.89 -15.25
CA LYS A 395 -8.42 7.45 -14.81
C LYS A 395 -8.36 7.71 -13.31
N LEU A 396 -9.44 8.20 -12.70
CA LEU A 396 -9.52 8.41 -11.26
C LEU A 396 -9.38 7.09 -10.51
N MET A 397 -10.14 6.06 -10.92
CA MET A 397 -10.04 4.73 -10.31
C MET A 397 -8.67 4.09 -10.56
N GLY A 398 -8.15 4.18 -11.78
CA GLY A 398 -6.85 3.65 -12.15
C GLY A 398 -5.69 4.25 -11.35
N ARG A 399 -5.76 5.54 -11.06
CA ARG A 399 -4.76 6.19 -10.20
C ARG A 399 -4.73 5.61 -8.79
N LEU A 400 -5.89 5.41 -8.16
CA LEU A 400 -5.99 4.82 -6.82
C LEU A 400 -5.51 3.36 -6.82
N ILE A 401 -5.84 2.61 -7.88
CA ILE A 401 -5.39 1.24 -8.09
C ILE A 401 -3.86 1.17 -8.18
N LYS A 402 -3.24 2.01 -9.01
CA LYS A 402 -1.76 2.06 -9.13
C LYS A 402 -1.06 2.45 -7.83
N ASN A 403 -1.66 3.37 -7.07
CA ASN A 403 -1.08 3.83 -5.83
C ASN A 403 -1.01 2.72 -4.76
N SER A 404 -2.00 1.83 -4.72
CA SER A 404 -2.16 0.89 -3.61
C SER A 404 -2.29 -0.58 -4.01
N SER A 405 -1.97 -0.93 -5.27
CA SER A 405 -1.86 -2.31 -5.73
C SER A 405 -0.79 -2.46 -6.81
N ARG A 406 -0.27 -3.69 -6.94
CA ARG A 406 0.66 -4.08 -8.00
C ARG A 406 -0.07 -4.75 -9.14
N GLN A 407 0.62 -4.94 -10.28
CA GLN A 407 0.11 -5.78 -11.35
C GLN A 407 -0.19 -7.19 -10.82
N GLU A 408 -1.23 -7.82 -11.37
CA GLU A 408 -1.75 -9.15 -10.99
C GLU A 408 -2.43 -9.22 -9.60
N GLU A 409 -2.32 -8.21 -8.74
CA GLU A 409 -3.01 -8.16 -7.46
C GLU A 409 -4.53 -8.00 -7.62
N LEU A 410 -5.26 -8.42 -6.59
CA LEU A 410 -6.71 -8.48 -6.58
C LEU A 410 -7.35 -7.23 -5.98
N VAL A 411 -8.12 -6.53 -6.77
CA VAL A 411 -8.97 -5.39 -6.37
C VAL A 411 -10.39 -5.90 -6.15
N LEU A 412 -10.96 -5.58 -4.99
CA LEU A 412 -12.37 -5.85 -4.67
C LEU A 412 -13.20 -4.59 -4.82
N ASP A 413 -14.30 -4.69 -5.56
CA ASP A 413 -15.30 -3.64 -5.67
C ASP A 413 -16.70 -4.22 -5.41
N LEU A 414 -17.30 -3.87 -4.26
CA LEU A 414 -18.59 -4.40 -3.82
C LEU A 414 -19.80 -3.66 -4.40
N PHE A 415 -19.58 -2.59 -5.20
CA PHE A 415 -20.59 -1.80 -5.86
C PHE A 415 -20.12 -1.40 -7.26
N GLY A 416 -20.17 -2.35 -8.18
CA GLY A 416 -19.58 -2.23 -9.52
C GLY A 416 -20.14 -1.08 -10.36
N GLY A 417 -21.42 -0.76 -10.20
CA GLY A 417 -22.09 0.32 -10.91
C GLY A 417 -21.90 0.21 -12.43
N SER A 418 -21.23 1.19 -13.02
CA SER A 418 -20.89 1.19 -14.46
C SER A 418 -19.63 0.39 -14.83
N GLY A 419 -18.91 -0.19 -13.86
CA GLY A 419 -17.71 -1.01 -14.08
C GLY A 419 -16.39 -0.25 -14.20
N SER A 420 -16.32 1.03 -13.85
CA SER A 420 -15.09 1.82 -14.00
C SER A 420 -13.88 1.21 -13.30
N THR A 421 -14.05 0.62 -12.10
CA THR A 421 -13.01 -0.10 -11.37
C THR A 421 -12.51 -1.31 -12.15
N LEU A 422 -13.41 -2.13 -12.69
CA LEU A 422 -13.08 -3.33 -13.45
C LEU A 422 -12.33 -2.97 -14.76
N ILE A 423 -12.79 -1.96 -15.47
CA ILE A 423 -12.14 -1.46 -16.71
C ILE A 423 -10.73 -0.92 -16.40
N ALA A 424 -10.57 -0.16 -15.31
CA ALA A 424 -9.27 0.31 -14.89
C ALA A 424 -8.33 -0.86 -14.54
N CYS A 425 -8.83 -1.90 -13.86
CA CYS A 425 -8.06 -3.10 -13.52
C CYS A 425 -7.61 -3.87 -14.78
N GLU A 426 -8.48 -4.09 -15.77
CA GLU A 426 -8.13 -4.73 -17.05
C GLU A 426 -7.01 -3.95 -17.75
N GLN A 427 -7.13 -2.62 -17.85
CA GLN A 427 -6.12 -1.77 -18.51
C GLN A 427 -4.78 -1.75 -17.77
N LEU A 428 -4.80 -1.91 -16.45
CA LEU A 428 -3.64 -1.83 -15.59
C LEU A 428 -3.04 -3.19 -15.23
N ASN A 429 -3.52 -4.29 -15.82
CA ASN A 429 -3.09 -5.65 -15.51
C ASN A 429 -3.27 -6.03 -14.03
N ARG A 430 -4.41 -5.64 -13.43
CA ARG A 430 -4.88 -6.09 -12.11
C ARG A 430 -6.09 -6.97 -12.29
N ARG A 431 -6.36 -7.85 -11.30
CA ARG A 431 -7.60 -8.61 -11.26
C ARG A 431 -8.65 -7.80 -10.51
N CYS A 432 -9.90 -7.87 -10.93
CA CYS A 432 -11.01 -7.22 -10.25
C CYS A 432 -12.11 -8.22 -9.96
N PHE A 433 -12.49 -8.36 -8.70
CA PHE A 433 -13.70 -9.08 -8.30
C PHE A 433 -14.74 -8.05 -7.92
N SER A 434 -15.79 -7.95 -8.73
CA SER A 434 -16.82 -6.93 -8.60
C SER A 434 -18.16 -7.55 -8.26
N MET A 435 -18.93 -6.87 -7.44
CA MET A 435 -20.33 -7.19 -7.15
C MET A 435 -21.23 -6.03 -7.56
N GLU A 436 -22.36 -6.36 -8.11
CA GLU A 436 -23.38 -5.39 -8.47
C GLU A 436 -24.78 -5.98 -8.19
N PHE A 437 -25.63 -5.19 -7.56
CA PHE A 437 -26.96 -5.66 -7.16
C PHE A 437 -27.95 -5.68 -8.32
N ASP A 438 -27.90 -4.69 -9.20
CA ASP A 438 -28.83 -4.57 -10.31
C ASP A 438 -28.37 -5.38 -11.54
N PRO A 439 -29.13 -6.40 -11.99
CA PRO A 439 -28.80 -7.17 -13.18
C PRO A 439 -28.54 -6.31 -14.43
N LYS A 440 -29.21 -5.17 -14.57
CA LYS A 440 -29.05 -4.27 -15.71
C LYS A 440 -27.64 -3.64 -15.72
N TYR A 441 -27.12 -3.24 -14.55
CA TYR A 441 -25.74 -2.74 -14.46
C TYR A 441 -24.72 -3.86 -14.63
N CYS A 442 -25.02 -5.08 -14.16
CA CYS A 442 -24.19 -6.24 -14.49
C CYS A 442 -24.09 -6.45 -16.01
N ASP A 443 -25.21 -6.36 -16.74
CA ASP A 443 -25.21 -6.46 -18.22
C ASP A 443 -24.34 -5.37 -18.86
N ALA A 444 -24.42 -4.13 -18.36
CA ALA A 444 -23.59 -3.03 -18.83
C ALA A 444 -22.10 -3.27 -18.59
N ILE A 445 -21.71 -3.78 -17.40
CA ILE A 445 -20.32 -4.14 -17.09
C ILE A 445 -19.80 -5.21 -18.06
N LEU A 446 -20.60 -6.26 -18.32
CA LEU A 446 -20.22 -7.33 -19.24
C LEU A 446 -20.01 -6.78 -20.66
N ASP A 447 -20.97 -6.00 -21.19
CA ASP A 447 -20.89 -5.43 -22.53
C ASP A 447 -19.69 -4.47 -22.67
N ARG A 448 -19.45 -3.63 -21.66
CA ARG A 448 -18.33 -2.69 -21.62
C ARG A 448 -16.98 -3.42 -21.67
N TRP A 449 -16.81 -4.48 -20.87
CA TRP A 449 -15.58 -5.26 -20.87
C TRP A 449 -15.38 -6.05 -22.16
N GLU A 450 -16.45 -6.64 -22.70
CA GLU A 450 -16.40 -7.37 -23.98
C GLU A 450 -16.01 -6.45 -25.15
N ARG A 451 -16.54 -5.24 -25.19
CA ARG A 451 -16.16 -4.23 -26.21
C ARG A 451 -14.71 -3.77 -26.05
N LEU A 452 -14.24 -3.57 -24.82
CA LEU A 452 -12.87 -3.15 -24.58
C LEU A 452 -11.87 -4.23 -24.99
N THR A 453 -12.14 -5.49 -24.65
CA THR A 453 -11.17 -6.58 -24.78
C THR A 453 -11.33 -7.41 -26.04
N GLY A 454 -12.51 -7.38 -26.66
CA GLY A 454 -12.88 -8.29 -27.74
C GLY A 454 -13.09 -9.74 -27.29
N LYS A 455 -13.04 -10.03 -25.98
CA LYS A 455 -13.28 -11.34 -25.38
C LYS A 455 -14.76 -11.49 -25.04
N THR A 456 -15.20 -12.69 -24.70
CA THR A 456 -16.57 -12.99 -24.26
C THR A 456 -16.57 -13.40 -22.80
N ALA A 457 -17.45 -12.80 -22.01
CA ALA A 457 -17.66 -13.17 -20.61
C ALA A 457 -18.39 -14.54 -20.53
N VAL A 458 -18.03 -15.34 -19.52
CA VAL A 458 -18.54 -16.70 -19.36
C VAL A 458 -19.31 -16.81 -18.05
N LEU A 459 -20.57 -17.26 -18.12
CA LEU A 459 -21.34 -17.59 -16.91
C LEU A 459 -20.75 -18.80 -16.21
N SER A 460 -20.36 -18.62 -14.95
CA SER A 460 -19.91 -19.74 -14.12
C SER A 460 -21.10 -20.61 -13.75
N VAL A 461 -21.17 -21.79 -14.34
CA VAL A 461 -22.16 -22.80 -13.94
C VAL A 461 -21.62 -23.41 -12.64
N GLY A 462 -22.19 -22.98 -11.50
CA GLY A 462 -21.80 -23.52 -10.21
C GLY A 462 -22.05 -25.05 -10.15
N ASP A 463 -21.08 -25.76 -9.52
CA ASP A 463 -21.32 -27.11 -9.02
C ASP A 463 -22.28 -27.12 -7.84
#